data_6c3f56dd3fc8eaea4e08ec05421406ab
#
_entry.id   6c3f56dd3fc8eaea4e08ec05421406ab
#
_cell.length_a   1.000
_cell.length_b   1.000
_cell.length_c   1.000
_cell.angle_alpha   90.00
_cell.angle_beta   90.00
_cell.angle_gamma   90.00
#
_symmetry.space_group_name_H-M   'P 1'
#
loop_
_entity.id
_entity.type
_entity.pdbx_description
1 polymer ?
#
loop_
_entity_poly.entity_id
_entity_poly.type
_entity_poly.pdbx_seq_one_letter_code
_entity_poly.pdbx_strand_id
1 'polypeptide(L)'
;MAKHEKVNNSKYSHSTILGIQFSILSPDEIRNASVAEITNRDTYENNKPKIGGLFDPRMGVLEPGLICPTDGLNYIQTPGYFGHVELAKPVFYIQYLSSIMKILRCVCYKCSKLKINKDKYKHFLDLNNETRWNSVFQLASKVSRCGEETDDGCGCKQPSKIKKEGLANLFAEWEGSEADGNINMKISPEIVIKIFKRISDDDITFMGFSPIWSRPEWMVCQVLAICPPAVRPSVKHDAQQRSEDDITHIIVNIIKTNKILQERIEQNSAQHIIDDWALMLQYYVATQVDNKIPGVHSVAQRSGRPLKSVKERLNGKQGRVRGNLMGKRVDYSARSVITADPSISIRELGIPLKIAQNITKPITVNDYNKDYLMTLITNGPDKWPGAKTLVKRSGETITLRYANIKTIHLQNGDVVHRHMMDGDAVLFNRQPTLHRMSMMCHLAKIMKVGDTFRMNVADTKPYNADQIFVTIYGNKIISNQ
;
A
#
# COMPACT_ATOMS: atom_id res chain seq x y z
N MET A 1 -13.75 -32.56 9.41
CA MET A 1 -12.64 -32.90 8.47
C MET A 1 -13.12 -32.60 7.05
N ALA A 2 -12.84 -31.41 6.56
CA ALA A 2 -13.12 -31.06 5.17
C ALA A 2 -11.98 -31.61 4.31
N LYS A 3 -12.31 -32.50 3.38
CA LYS A 3 -11.38 -33.00 2.38
C LYS A 3 -10.95 -31.82 1.51
N HIS A 4 -9.66 -31.49 1.53
CA HIS A 4 -9.06 -30.62 0.51
C HIS A 4 -9.20 -31.34 -0.83
N GLU A 5 -10.16 -30.95 -1.64
CA GLU A 5 -10.16 -31.30 -3.05
C GLU A 5 -8.91 -30.69 -3.67
N LYS A 6 -8.04 -31.58 -4.17
CA LYS A 6 -6.92 -31.18 -5.01
C LYS A 6 -7.52 -30.53 -6.26
N VAL A 7 -7.49 -29.20 -6.32
CA VAL A 7 -7.78 -28.47 -7.53
C VAL A 7 -6.83 -28.98 -8.61
N ASN A 8 -7.37 -29.66 -9.59
CA ASN A 8 -6.61 -30.17 -10.73
C ASN A 8 -6.08 -28.98 -11.53
N ASN A 9 -4.82 -28.63 -11.33
CA ASN A 9 -4.10 -27.51 -11.99
C ASN A 9 -3.93 -27.70 -13.51
N SER A 10 -4.48 -28.74 -14.11
CA SER A 10 -4.34 -29.02 -15.54
C SER A 10 -5.22 -28.17 -16.48
N LYS A 11 -6.11 -27.33 -15.93
CA LYS A 11 -7.00 -26.46 -16.74
C LYS A 11 -6.56 -24.99 -16.82
N TYR A 12 -5.53 -24.58 -16.12
CA TYR A 12 -5.04 -23.21 -16.18
C TYR A 12 -3.85 -23.13 -17.12
N SER A 13 -4.01 -22.39 -18.20
CA SER A 13 -2.87 -22.03 -19.07
C SER A 13 -1.87 -21.22 -18.23
N HIS A 14 -0.63 -21.68 -18.14
CA HIS A 14 0.42 -20.92 -17.53
C HIS A 14 0.66 -19.64 -18.33
N SER A 15 0.46 -18.48 -17.72
CA SER A 15 0.76 -17.18 -18.29
C SER A 15 1.96 -16.57 -17.60
N THR A 16 2.83 -15.93 -18.37
CA THR A 16 3.97 -15.21 -17.82
C THR A 16 3.59 -13.75 -17.65
N ILE A 17 3.85 -13.17 -16.47
CA ILE A 17 3.65 -11.74 -16.23
C ILE A 17 4.73 -10.98 -16.98
N LEU A 18 4.34 -10.19 -18.00
CA LEU A 18 5.26 -9.36 -18.80
C LEU A 18 5.55 -8.01 -18.15
N GLY A 19 4.61 -7.48 -17.36
CA GLY A 19 4.74 -6.20 -16.72
C GLY A 19 3.53 -5.85 -15.87
N ILE A 20 3.63 -4.76 -15.13
CA ILE A 20 2.54 -4.19 -14.31
C ILE A 20 2.28 -2.78 -14.81
N GLN A 21 1.02 -2.48 -15.15
CA GLN A 21 0.55 -1.16 -15.55
C GLN A 21 -0.26 -0.54 -14.43
N PHE A 22 0.13 0.65 -13.96
CA PHE A 22 -0.68 1.45 -13.07
C PHE A 22 -1.71 2.26 -13.87
N SER A 23 -2.97 2.25 -13.44
CA SER A 23 -4.07 2.95 -14.10
C SER A 23 -4.93 3.71 -13.09
N ILE A 24 -5.82 4.58 -13.60
CA ILE A 24 -6.92 5.14 -12.82
C ILE A 24 -8.09 4.17 -12.97
N LEU A 25 -8.56 3.60 -11.87
CA LEU A 25 -9.68 2.65 -11.90
C LEU A 25 -10.98 3.36 -12.27
N SER A 26 -11.71 2.77 -13.21
CA SER A 26 -13.07 3.20 -13.53
C SER A 26 -14.04 2.84 -12.39
N PRO A 27 -15.19 3.52 -12.26
CA PRO A 27 -16.22 3.15 -11.31
C PRO A 27 -16.66 1.68 -11.44
N ASP A 28 -16.74 1.17 -12.67
CA ASP A 28 -17.17 -0.21 -12.95
C ASP A 28 -16.08 -1.22 -12.56
N GLU A 29 -14.81 -0.91 -12.79
CA GLU A 29 -13.71 -1.73 -12.30
C GLU A 29 -13.67 -1.79 -10.77
N ILE A 30 -13.94 -0.68 -10.08
CA ILE A 30 -14.01 -0.67 -8.61
C ILE A 30 -15.16 -1.56 -8.12
N ARG A 31 -16.35 -1.49 -8.74
CA ARG A 31 -17.50 -2.35 -8.40
C ARG A 31 -17.19 -3.83 -8.65
N ASN A 32 -16.61 -4.14 -9.80
CA ASN A 32 -16.30 -5.52 -10.20
C ASN A 32 -15.18 -6.14 -9.35
N ALA A 33 -14.21 -5.35 -8.92
CA ALA A 33 -13.13 -5.80 -8.03
C ALA A 33 -13.54 -5.88 -6.55
N SER A 34 -14.67 -5.28 -6.19
CA SER A 34 -15.17 -5.22 -4.82
C SER A 34 -15.97 -6.46 -4.46
N VAL A 35 -15.75 -7.00 -3.27
CA VAL A 35 -16.49 -8.16 -2.72
C VAL A 35 -17.70 -7.75 -1.90
N ALA A 36 -17.80 -6.48 -1.48
CA ALA A 36 -18.85 -5.99 -0.60
C ALA A 36 -19.13 -4.51 -0.82
N GLU A 37 -20.40 -4.15 -0.92
CA GLU A 37 -20.86 -2.77 -0.78
C GLU A 37 -21.00 -2.44 0.71
N ILE A 38 -20.41 -1.34 1.14
CA ILE A 38 -20.44 -0.87 2.54
C ILE A 38 -21.47 0.23 2.67
N THR A 39 -22.57 -0.10 3.30
CA THR A 39 -23.70 0.81 3.54
C THR A 39 -23.82 1.24 4.99
N ASN A 40 -23.21 0.48 5.91
CA ASN A 40 -23.30 0.73 7.34
C ASN A 40 -21.94 1.20 7.92
N ARG A 41 -22.00 2.19 8.80
CA ARG A 41 -20.84 2.72 9.52
C ARG A 41 -20.34 1.81 10.65
N ASP A 42 -21.22 0.88 11.13
CA ASP A 42 -20.91 0.04 12.28
C ASP A 42 -19.85 -1.00 11.92
N THR A 43 -18.96 -1.26 12.84
CA THR A 43 -17.85 -2.18 12.67
C THR A 43 -18.20 -3.58 13.18
N TYR A 44 -18.72 -3.64 14.42
CA TYR A 44 -19.10 -4.88 15.11
C TYR A 44 -20.48 -4.76 15.71
N GLU A 45 -21.18 -5.89 15.76
CA GLU A 45 -22.44 -6.07 16.48
C GLU A 45 -22.32 -7.32 17.35
N ASN A 46 -22.53 -7.19 18.66
CA ASN A 46 -22.36 -8.29 19.64
C ASN A 46 -21.01 -9.01 19.51
N ASN A 47 -19.92 -8.27 19.37
CA ASN A 47 -18.56 -8.76 19.14
C ASN A 47 -18.35 -9.57 17.85
N LYS A 48 -19.30 -9.56 16.93
CA LYS A 48 -19.15 -10.17 15.59
C LYS A 48 -19.05 -9.09 14.52
N PRO A 49 -18.24 -9.28 13.48
CA PRO A 49 -18.17 -8.34 12.36
C PRO A 49 -19.54 -8.23 11.67
N LYS A 50 -20.00 -7.00 11.43
CA LYS A 50 -21.31 -6.75 10.81
C LYS A 50 -21.21 -6.86 9.29
N ILE A 51 -22.14 -7.60 8.68
CA ILE A 51 -22.26 -7.68 7.20
C ILE A 51 -22.73 -6.34 6.66
N GLY A 52 -22.15 -5.87 5.55
CA GLY A 52 -22.35 -4.52 5.01
C GLY A 52 -21.74 -3.40 5.83
N GLY A 53 -21.03 -3.72 6.90
CA GLY A 53 -20.27 -2.80 7.74
C GLY A 53 -18.78 -2.73 7.35
N LEU A 54 -18.03 -1.91 8.08
CA LEU A 54 -16.61 -1.64 7.78
C LEU A 54 -15.68 -2.84 7.97
N PHE A 55 -16.08 -3.83 8.76
CA PHE A 55 -15.36 -5.10 8.96
C PHE A 55 -16.13 -6.30 8.39
N ASP A 56 -16.81 -6.11 7.26
CA ASP A 56 -17.52 -7.19 6.58
C ASP A 56 -16.57 -8.39 6.37
N PRO A 57 -16.95 -9.60 6.82
CA PRO A 57 -16.11 -10.80 6.71
C PRO A 57 -15.70 -11.16 5.26
N ARG A 58 -16.48 -10.73 4.27
CA ARG A 58 -16.16 -10.94 2.84
C ARG A 58 -14.89 -10.18 2.42
N MET A 59 -14.57 -9.08 3.10
CA MET A 59 -13.35 -8.31 2.84
C MET A 59 -12.11 -8.91 3.50
N GLY A 60 -12.25 -9.97 4.26
CA GLY A 60 -11.20 -10.64 5.02
C GLY A 60 -11.48 -10.64 6.52
N VAL A 61 -10.99 -11.66 7.19
CA VAL A 61 -11.20 -11.87 8.63
C VAL A 61 -9.92 -11.55 9.40
N LEU A 62 -10.06 -11.00 10.61
CA LEU A 62 -8.95 -10.62 11.49
C LEU A 62 -8.86 -11.48 12.75
N GLU A 63 -9.91 -12.20 13.10
CA GLU A 63 -10.00 -12.93 14.36
C GLU A 63 -9.71 -14.43 14.19
N PRO A 64 -9.00 -15.04 15.14
CA PRO A 64 -8.81 -16.48 15.16
C PRO A 64 -10.16 -17.22 15.17
N GLY A 65 -10.27 -18.29 14.40
CA GLY A 65 -11.48 -19.11 14.32
C GLY A 65 -12.52 -18.65 13.30
N LEU A 66 -12.36 -17.46 12.69
CA LEU A 66 -13.17 -17.02 11.56
C LEU A 66 -12.54 -17.46 10.23
N ILE A 67 -13.38 -17.78 9.26
CA ILE A 67 -13.00 -18.12 7.89
C ILE A 67 -13.57 -17.05 6.97
N CYS A 68 -12.76 -16.56 6.05
CA CYS A 68 -13.19 -15.58 5.05
C CYS A 68 -14.13 -16.25 4.03
N PRO A 69 -15.37 -15.75 3.83
CA PRO A 69 -16.32 -16.37 2.90
C PRO A 69 -15.88 -16.26 1.42
N THR A 70 -14.99 -15.31 1.10
CA THR A 70 -14.56 -15.04 -0.28
C THR A 70 -13.54 -16.06 -0.77
N ASP A 71 -12.58 -16.43 0.07
CA ASP A 71 -11.48 -17.34 -0.30
C ASP A 71 -11.41 -18.64 0.52
N GLY A 72 -12.21 -18.76 1.57
CA GLY A 72 -12.20 -19.94 2.46
C GLY A 72 -10.96 -20.04 3.35
N LEU A 73 -10.14 -18.99 3.43
CA LEU A 73 -8.89 -18.97 4.20
C LEU A 73 -9.10 -18.39 5.60
N ASN A 74 -8.17 -18.70 6.49
CA ASN A 74 -8.15 -18.17 7.85
C ASN A 74 -7.50 -16.76 7.89
N TYR A 75 -7.55 -16.12 9.06
CA TYR A 75 -7.03 -14.76 9.27
C TYR A 75 -5.52 -14.56 9.00
N ILE A 76 -4.71 -15.64 8.99
CA ILE A 76 -3.28 -15.59 8.69
C ILE A 76 -3.03 -15.65 7.18
N GLN A 77 -3.85 -16.40 6.46
CA GLN A 77 -3.64 -16.75 5.05
C GLN A 77 -4.37 -15.82 4.10
N THR A 78 -5.52 -15.24 4.52
CA THR A 78 -6.29 -14.34 3.65
C THR A 78 -5.54 -13.03 3.39
N PRO A 79 -5.36 -12.63 2.11
CA PRO A 79 -4.74 -11.37 1.76
C PRO A 79 -5.63 -10.16 2.04
N GLY A 80 -6.94 -10.36 2.13
CA GLY A 80 -7.95 -9.32 2.20
C GLY A 80 -8.39 -8.80 0.83
N TYR A 81 -9.64 -8.31 0.77
CA TYR A 81 -10.31 -7.87 -0.45
C TYR A 81 -10.89 -6.47 -0.29
N PHE A 82 -10.94 -5.71 -1.37
CA PHE A 82 -11.54 -4.39 -1.37
C PHE A 82 -13.06 -4.47 -1.30
N GLY A 83 -13.65 -3.52 -0.57
CA GLY A 83 -15.05 -3.15 -0.64
C GLY A 83 -15.20 -1.82 -1.39
N HIS A 84 -16.45 -1.35 -1.53
CA HIS A 84 -16.74 -0.04 -2.11
C HIS A 84 -17.89 0.64 -1.38
N VAL A 85 -17.97 1.97 -1.57
CA VAL A 85 -19.10 2.82 -1.18
C VAL A 85 -19.57 3.60 -2.40
N GLU A 86 -20.87 3.51 -2.71
CA GLU A 86 -21.50 4.38 -3.71
C GLU A 86 -21.70 5.76 -3.11
N LEU A 87 -21.21 6.79 -3.80
CA LEU A 87 -21.38 8.16 -3.36
C LEU A 87 -22.69 8.76 -3.91
N ALA A 88 -23.50 9.37 -3.05
CA ALA A 88 -24.75 10.03 -3.43
C ALA A 88 -24.55 11.18 -4.43
N LYS A 89 -23.41 11.86 -4.34
CA LYS A 89 -22.92 12.82 -5.35
C LYS A 89 -21.45 12.59 -5.64
N PRO A 90 -21.01 12.76 -6.90
CA PRO A 90 -19.60 12.65 -7.24
C PRO A 90 -18.78 13.76 -6.56
N VAL A 91 -17.52 13.44 -6.25
CA VAL A 91 -16.54 14.34 -5.62
C VAL A 91 -15.22 14.33 -6.37
N PHE A 92 -14.43 15.39 -6.27
CA PHE A 92 -13.11 15.42 -6.91
C PHE A 92 -12.08 14.62 -6.11
N TYR A 93 -11.28 13.82 -6.80
CA TYR A 93 -10.03 13.32 -6.23
C TYR A 93 -9.02 14.48 -6.18
N ILE A 94 -8.59 14.86 -4.97
CA ILE A 94 -7.70 16.02 -4.78
C ILE A 94 -6.34 15.85 -5.47
N GLN A 95 -5.85 14.63 -5.61
CA GLN A 95 -4.60 14.33 -6.30
C GLN A 95 -4.67 14.62 -7.81
N TYR A 96 -5.85 14.58 -8.42
CA TYR A 96 -6.05 14.85 -9.84
C TYR A 96 -6.61 16.26 -10.12
N LEU A 97 -6.86 17.06 -9.10
CA LEU A 97 -7.53 18.35 -9.26
C LEU A 97 -6.80 19.30 -10.22
N SER A 98 -5.46 19.34 -10.14
CA SER A 98 -4.64 20.11 -11.08
C SER A 98 -4.75 19.63 -12.53
N SER A 99 -4.83 18.32 -12.73
CA SER A 99 -5.01 17.71 -14.05
C SER A 99 -6.41 17.98 -14.60
N ILE A 100 -7.45 17.88 -13.76
CA ILE A 100 -8.83 18.24 -14.11
C ILE A 100 -8.91 19.68 -14.61
N MET A 101 -8.32 20.63 -13.88
CA MET A 101 -8.29 22.05 -14.26
C MET A 101 -7.57 22.28 -15.59
N LYS A 102 -6.45 21.56 -15.83
CA LYS A 102 -5.71 21.65 -17.08
C LYS A 102 -6.52 21.07 -18.26
N ILE A 103 -7.17 19.91 -18.07
CA ILE A 103 -7.99 19.28 -19.12
C ILE A 103 -9.17 20.18 -19.47
N LEU A 104 -9.88 20.75 -18.50
CA LEU A 104 -10.97 21.71 -18.73
C LEU A 104 -10.52 22.94 -19.53
N ARG A 105 -9.23 23.30 -19.46
CA ARG A 105 -8.66 24.39 -20.28
C ARG A 105 -8.25 23.94 -21.69
N CYS A 106 -8.15 22.65 -21.94
CA CYS A 106 -7.80 22.10 -23.26
C CYS A 106 -9.03 21.78 -24.11
N VAL A 107 -10.15 21.41 -23.47
CA VAL A 107 -11.39 21.03 -24.17
C VAL A 107 -12.44 22.11 -24.09
N CYS A 108 -13.37 22.10 -25.05
CA CYS A 108 -14.50 23.04 -25.06
C CYS A 108 -15.49 22.70 -23.94
N TYR A 109 -15.89 23.71 -23.19
CA TYR A 109 -16.88 23.59 -22.11
C TYR A 109 -18.24 23.06 -22.58
N LYS A 110 -18.68 23.45 -23.82
CA LYS A 110 -19.98 23.09 -24.37
C LYS A 110 -20.00 21.78 -25.15
N CYS A 111 -19.09 21.60 -26.12
CA CYS A 111 -19.06 20.41 -27.00
C CYS A 111 -18.01 19.35 -26.63
N SER A 112 -17.12 19.65 -25.67
CA SER A 112 -16.07 18.76 -25.17
C SER A 112 -14.99 18.37 -26.18
N LYS A 113 -14.96 18.95 -27.38
CA LYS A 113 -13.91 18.75 -28.39
C LYS A 113 -12.61 19.43 -27.96
N LEU A 114 -11.48 18.86 -28.36
CA LEU A 114 -10.17 19.50 -28.18
C LEU A 114 -10.12 20.82 -28.98
N LYS A 115 -9.56 21.88 -28.37
CA LYS A 115 -9.57 23.23 -28.96
C LYS A 115 -8.52 23.47 -30.03
N ILE A 116 -7.57 22.57 -30.23
CA ILE A 116 -6.49 22.67 -31.22
C ILE A 116 -6.69 21.70 -32.37
N ASN A 117 -6.14 22.04 -33.55
CA ASN A 117 -6.21 21.20 -34.73
C ASN A 117 -5.20 20.05 -34.66
N LYS A 118 -5.69 18.81 -34.61
CA LYS A 118 -4.86 17.60 -34.53
C LYS A 118 -3.99 17.38 -35.78
N ASP A 119 -4.50 17.73 -36.95
CA ASP A 119 -3.78 17.54 -38.22
C ASP A 119 -2.58 18.45 -38.32
N LYS A 120 -2.69 19.69 -37.86
CA LYS A 120 -1.59 20.67 -37.81
C LYS A 120 -0.46 20.24 -36.89
N TYR A 121 -0.79 19.53 -35.80
CA TYR A 121 0.16 19.15 -34.76
C TYR A 121 0.40 17.63 -34.69
N LYS A 122 0.27 16.90 -35.81
CA LYS A 122 0.47 15.44 -35.85
C LYS A 122 1.82 14.99 -35.26
N HIS A 123 2.86 15.78 -35.42
CA HIS A 123 4.20 15.49 -34.86
C HIS A 123 4.22 15.35 -33.32
N PHE A 124 3.19 15.78 -32.61
CA PHE A 124 3.09 15.56 -31.15
C PHE A 124 2.87 14.08 -30.81
N LEU A 125 2.35 13.27 -31.73
CA LEU A 125 2.16 11.84 -31.52
C LEU A 125 3.48 11.09 -31.35
N ASP A 126 4.57 11.62 -31.92
CA ASP A 126 5.92 11.04 -31.81
C ASP A 126 6.60 11.38 -30.48
N LEU A 127 6.04 12.34 -29.71
CA LEU A 127 6.57 12.74 -28.42
C LEU A 127 6.14 11.78 -27.29
N ASN A 128 6.96 11.71 -26.24
CA ASN A 128 6.59 11.04 -24.99
C ASN A 128 5.30 11.67 -24.41
N ASN A 129 4.46 10.85 -23.80
CA ASN A 129 3.14 11.23 -23.28
C ASN A 129 3.16 12.49 -22.39
N GLU A 130 4.16 12.63 -21.52
CA GLU A 130 4.30 13.78 -20.64
C GLU A 130 4.64 15.08 -21.42
N THR A 131 5.60 14.98 -22.34
CA THR A 131 6.00 16.11 -23.19
C THR A 131 4.85 16.52 -24.12
N ARG A 132 4.16 15.54 -24.70
CA ARG A 132 2.97 15.75 -25.52
C ARG A 132 1.88 16.48 -24.76
N TRP A 133 1.55 16.01 -23.57
CA TRP A 133 0.56 16.65 -22.70
C TRP A 133 0.89 18.13 -22.39
N ASN A 134 2.14 18.41 -22.04
CA ASN A 134 2.59 19.77 -21.77
C ASN A 134 2.49 20.68 -23.01
N SER A 135 2.85 20.17 -24.19
CA SER A 135 2.77 20.90 -25.46
C SER A 135 1.31 21.19 -25.85
N VAL A 136 0.45 20.18 -25.76
CA VAL A 136 -1.00 20.34 -26.01
C VAL A 136 -1.61 21.36 -25.07
N PHE A 137 -1.28 21.30 -23.78
CA PHE A 137 -1.81 22.24 -22.79
C PHE A 137 -1.35 23.68 -23.06
N GLN A 138 -0.09 23.90 -23.43
CA GLN A 138 0.44 25.23 -23.76
C GLN A 138 -0.27 25.90 -24.93
N LEU A 139 -0.64 25.13 -25.95
CA LEU A 139 -1.36 25.63 -27.11
C LEU A 139 -2.86 25.78 -26.82
N ALA A 140 -3.52 24.71 -26.38
CA ALA A 140 -4.96 24.69 -26.17
C ALA A 140 -5.44 25.71 -25.12
N SER A 141 -4.61 26.01 -24.10
CA SER A 141 -4.97 26.99 -23.07
C SER A 141 -5.05 28.44 -23.56
N LYS A 142 -4.49 28.75 -24.74
CA LYS A 142 -4.50 30.11 -25.33
C LYS A 142 -5.73 30.36 -26.20
N VAL A 143 -6.38 29.30 -26.69
CA VAL A 143 -7.53 29.40 -27.59
C VAL A 143 -8.75 29.93 -26.81
N SER A 144 -9.30 31.05 -27.25
CA SER A 144 -10.41 31.78 -26.59
C SER A 144 -11.77 31.32 -27.03
N ARG A 145 -11.92 30.83 -28.25
CA ARG A 145 -13.19 30.33 -28.81
C ARG A 145 -13.02 28.95 -29.41
N CYS A 146 -14.02 28.10 -29.21
CA CYS A 146 -14.04 26.78 -29.86
C CYS A 146 -14.29 26.96 -31.37
N GLY A 147 -13.42 26.37 -32.20
CA GLY A 147 -13.47 26.55 -33.65
C GLY A 147 -12.53 27.65 -34.17
N GLU A 148 -11.73 28.26 -33.34
CA GLU A 148 -10.72 29.25 -33.77
C GLU A 148 -9.57 28.59 -34.59
N GLU A 149 -9.18 27.37 -34.22
CA GLU A 149 -8.17 26.57 -34.91
C GLU A 149 -8.74 25.32 -35.61
N THR A 150 -10.02 25.00 -35.40
CA THR A 150 -10.68 23.79 -35.90
C THR A 150 -11.95 24.13 -36.66
N ASP A 151 -12.18 23.48 -37.83
CA ASP A 151 -13.35 23.75 -38.67
C ASP A 151 -14.66 23.23 -38.09
N ASP A 152 -14.60 22.30 -37.13
CA ASP A 152 -15.75 21.61 -36.53
C ASP A 152 -16.12 22.11 -35.11
N GLY A 153 -15.67 23.29 -34.74
CA GLY A 153 -15.94 23.93 -33.46
C GLY A 153 -17.36 24.46 -33.29
N CYS A 154 -17.82 24.56 -32.06
CA CYS A 154 -19.18 25.08 -31.73
C CYS A 154 -19.26 26.62 -31.62
N GLY A 155 -18.17 27.36 -31.83
CA GLY A 155 -18.10 28.83 -31.74
C GLY A 155 -18.19 29.42 -30.33
N CYS A 156 -18.37 28.61 -29.28
CA CYS A 156 -18.54 29.07 -27.92
C CYS A 156 -17.29 29.74 -27.35
N LYS A 157 -17.47 30.89 -26.66
CA LYS A 157 -16.43 31.54 -25.85
C LYS A 157 -16.05 30.65 -24.67
N GLN A 158 -14.76 30.42 -24.49
CA GLN A 158 -14.24 29.58 -23.44
C GLN A 158 -13.87 30.40 -22.19
N PRO A 159 -13.85 29.80 -20.99
CA PRO A 159 -13.43 30.50 -19.79
C PRO A 159 -11.98 30.96 -19.92
N SER A 160 -11.69 32.20 -19.56
CA SER A 160 -10.34 32.78 -19.58
C SER A 160 -9.46 32.13 -18.49
N LYS A 161 -10.08 31.90 -17.32
CA LYS A 161 -9.40 31.31 -16.16
C LYS A 161 -10.27 30.26 -15.48
N ILE A 162 -9.63 29.20 -14.99
CA ILE A 162 -10.26 28.25 -14.06
C ILE A 162 -9.48 28.37 -12.75
N LYS A 163 -10.18 28.83 -11.70
CA LYS A 163 -9.62 29.05 -10.38
C LYS A 163 -10.08 27.96 -9.42
N LYS A 164 -9.20 27.64 -8.48
CA LYS A 164 -9.53 26.80 -7.34
C LYS A 164 -9.69 27.69 -6.11
N GLU A 165 -10.79 27.57 -5.41
CA GLU A 165 -11.03 28.23 -4.14
C GLU A 165 -11.25 27.20 -3.03
N GLY A 166 -10.58 27.41 -1.89
CA GLY A 166 -10.66 26.48 -0.77
C GLY A 166 -10.11 25.07 -1.11
N LEU A 167 -10.82 24.04 -0.68
CA LEU A 167 -10.38 22.65 -0.82
C LEU A 167 -10.45 22.13 -2.26
N ALA A 168 -11.63 22.22 -2.87
CA ALA A 168 -11.88 21.65 -4.19
C ALA A 168 -13.03 22.36 -4.94
N ASN A 169 -13.34 23.61 -4.60
CA ASN A 169 -14.30 24.39 -5.37
C ASN A 169 -13.61 24.94 -6.61
N LEU A 170 -14.15 24.62 -7.79
CA LEU A 170 -13.68 25.12 -9.06
C LEU A 170 -14.62 26.20 -9.59
N PHE A 171 -14.04 27.30 -10.05
CA PHE A 171 -14.76 28.41 -10.67
C PHE A 171 -14.18 28.68 -12.05
N ALA A 172 -15.05 28.78 -13.04
CA ALA A 172 -14.71 29.26 -14.37
C ALA A 172 -15.06 30.73 -14.47
N GLU A 173 -14.15 31.53 -14.97
CA GLU A 173 -14.27 32.97 -15.15
C GLU A 173 -14.25 33.29 -16.64
N TRP A 174 -15.32 33.95 -17.12
CA TRP A 174 -15.41 34.50 -18.48
C TRP A 174 -15.20 35.99 -18.39
N GLU A 175 -14.39 36.53 -19.29
CA GLU A 175 -14.31 37.99 -19.47
C GLU A 175 -15.59 38.52 -20.08
N GLY A 176 -16.32 39.34 -19.34
CA GLY A 176 -17.51 40.06 -19.83
C GLY A 176 -17.15 41.27 -20.69
N SER A 177 -18.16 41.99 -21.20
CA SER A 177 -17.99 43.32 -21.74
C SER A 177 -17.71 44.33 -20.60
N GLU A 178 -17.17 45.49 -20.92
CA GLU A 178 -16.88 46.53 -19.92
C GLU A 178 -18.12 46.92 -19.08
N ALA A 179 -19.33 46.69 -19.59
CA ALA A 179 -20.58 46.96 -18.91
C ALA A 179 -21.06 45.84 -17.98
N ASP A 180 -20.75 44.54 -18.27
CA ASP A 180 -21.34 43.39 -17.58
C ASP A 180 -20.41 42.74 -16.54
N GLY A 181 -19.14 43.17 -16.50
CA GLY A 181 -18.16 42.59 -15.61
C GLY A 181 -17.81 41.09 -15.90
N ASN A 182 -16.95 40.49 -15.11
CA ASN A 182 -16.59 39.11 -15.28
C ASN A 182 -17.66 38.16 -14.72
N ILE A 183 -18.01 37.15 -15.51
CA ILE A 183 -18.99 36.13 -15.12
C ILE A 183 -18.24 34.97 -14.47
N ASN A 184 -18.53 34.71 -13.20
CA ASN A 184 -17.98 33.59 -12.44
C ASN A 184 -19.03 32.49 -12.28
N MET A 185 -18.69 31.26 -12.71
CA MET A 185 -19.58 30.12 -12.61
C MET A 185 -18.90 29.01 -11.82
N LYS A 186 -19.57 28.47 -10.80
CA LYS A 186 -19.11 27.30 -10.07
C LYS A 186 -19.24 26.05 -10.95
N ILE A 187 -18.12 25.28 -11.06
CA ILE A 187 -18.09 24.01 -11.79
C ILE A 187 -18.26 22.88 -10.79
N SER A 188 -19.42 22.22 -10.82
CA SER A 188 -19.65 21.03 -9.99
C SER A 188 -18.96 19.78 -10.58
N PRO A 189 -18.63 18.75 -9.74
CA PRO A 189 -18.10 17.49 -10.23
C PRO A 189 -18.99 16.80 -11.28
N GLU A 190 -20.32 16.95 -11.17
CA GLU A 190 -21.30 16.41 -12.12
C GLU A 190 -21.15 17.03 -13.52
N ILE A 191 -20.91 18.35 -13.58
CA ILE A 191 -20.67 19.05 -14.84
C ILE A 191 -19.37 18.55 -15.47
N VAL A 192 -18.32 18.41 -14.67
CA VAL A 192 -17.02 17.91 -15.16
C VAL A 192 -17.14 16.50 -15.74
N ILE A 193 -17.87 15.60 -15.07
CA ILE A 193 -18.11 14.24 -15.60
C ILE A 193 -18.85 14.31 -16.94
N LYS A 194 -19.88 15.15 -17.05
CA LYS A 194 -20.64 15.33 -18.30
C LYS A 194 -19.75 15.85 -19.45
N ILE A 195 -18.82 16.74 -19.16
CA ILE A 195 -17.87 17.26 -20.14
C ILE A 195 -16.87 16.13 -20.53
N PHE A 196 -16.28 15.46 -19.55
CA PHE A 196 -15.22 14.48 -19.79
C PHE A 196 -15.70 13.21 -20.48
N LYS A 197 -16.91 12.72 -20.17
CA LYS A 197 -17.51 11.57 -20.86
C LYS A 197 -17.73 11.79 -22.36
N ARG A 198 -17.85 13.04 -22.81
CA ARG A 198 -18.06 13.39 -24.23
C ARG A 198 -16.74 13.57 -25.00
N ILE A 199 -15.60 13.53 -24.34
CA ILE A 199 -14.29 13.62 -25.01
C ILE A 199 -14.07 12.33 -25.81
N SER A 200 -13.72 12.46 -27.09
CA SER A 200 -13.44 11.32 -27.96
C SER A 200 -12.15 10.60 -27.56
N ASP A 201 -12.05 9.29 -27.85
CA ASP A 201 -10.86 8.49 -27.56
C ASP A 201 -9.62 9.00 -28.31
N ASP A 202 -9.83 9.54 -29.54
CA ASP A 202 -8.78 10.17 -30.31
C ASP A 202 -8.22 11.43 -29.62
N ASP A 203 -9.11 12.27 -29.05
CA ASP A 203 -8.69 13.47 -28.33
C ASP A 203 -7.94 13.09 -27.03
N ILE A 204 -8.40 12.05 -26.33
CA ILE A 204 -7.74 11.52 -25.12
C ILE A 204 -6.32 11.05 -25.46
N THR A 205 -6.19 10.28 -26.53
CA THR A 205 -4.88 9.76 -26.99
C THR A 205 -3.96 10.90 -27.43
N PHE A 206 -4.51 11.90 -28.15
CA PHE A 206 -3.76 13.07 -28.57
C PHE A 206 -3.26 13.91 -27.40
N MET A 207 -4.03 14.04 -26.34
CA MET A 207 -3.62 14.70 -25.10
C MET A 207 -2.54 13.92 -24.31
N GLY A 208 -2.26 12.68 -24.66
CA GLY A 208 -1.25 11.85 -23.99
C GLY A 208 -1.80 10.96 -22.88
N PHE A 209 -3.13 10.86 -22.75
CA PHE A 209 -3.80 9.91 -21.89
C PHE A 209 -4.15 8.62 -22.65
N SER A 210 -4.48 7.57 -21.89
CA SER A 210 -4.94 6.32 -22.49
C SER A 210 -6.47 6.18 -22.33
N PRO A 211 -7.21 5.92 -23.42
CA PRO A 211 -8.64 5.68 -23.32
C PRO A 211 -9.01 4.41 -22.55
N ILE A 212 -8.06 3.47 -22.40
CA ILE A 212 -8.26 2.20 -21.70
C ILE A 212 -7.86 2.33 -20.21
N TRP A 213 -6.77 3.06 -19.90
CA TRP A 213 -6.15 3.06 -18.57
C TRP A 213 -6.31 4.36 -17.78
N SER A 214 -6.62 5.48 -18.42
CA SER A 214 -6.62 6.80 -17.78
C SER A 214 -7.58 7.79 -18.42
N ARG A 215 -8.84 7.41 -18.54
CA ARG A 215 -9.86 8.35 -19.03
C ARG A 215 -10.07 9.51 -18.05
N PRO A 216 -10.23 10.75 -18.54
CA PRO A 216 -10.40 11.93 -17.69
C PRO A 216 -11.57 11.87 -16.73
N GLU A 217 -12.70 11.25 -17.10
CA GLU A 217 -13.88 11.12 -16.22
C GLU A 217 -13.63 10.29 -14.96
N TRP A 218 -12.64 9.40 -14.98
CA TRP A 218 -12.27 8.57 -13.80
C TRP A 218 -11.50 9.37 -12.75
N MET A 219 -11.04 10.58 -13.08
CA MET A 219 -10.42 11.50 -12.11
C MET A 219 -11.42 12.10 -11.13
N VAL A 220 -12.73 11.89 -11.37
CA VAL A 220 -13.81 12.30 -10.48
C VAL A 220 -14.40 11.06 -9.81
N CYS A 221 -14.39 11.05 -8.48
CA CYS A 221 -14.82 9.92 -7.68
C CYS A 221 -16.35 9.82 -7.69
N GLN A 222 -16.88 8.72 -8.18
CA GLN A 222 -18.30 8.34 -8.10
C GLN A 222 -18.48 7.17 -7.12
N VAL A 223 -17.52 6.24 -7.14
CA VAL A 223 -17.45 5.07 -6.28
C VAL A 223 -16.14 5.10 -5.53
N LEU A 224 -16.19 5.02 -4.20
CA LEU A 224 -15.01 5.04 -3.36
C LEU A 224 -14.60 3.62 -3.00
N ALA A 225 -13.37 3.23 -3.34
CA ALA A 225 -12.80 1.96 -2.91
C ALA A 225 -12.45 1.99 -1.42
N ILE A 226 -12.83 0.93 -0.71
CA ILE A 226 -12.55 0.76 0.72
C ILE A 226 -11.51 -0.35 0.89
N CYS A 227 -10.40 0.00 1.55
CA CYS A 227 -9.32 -0.96 1.79
C CYS A 227 -9.76 -2.09 2.74
N PRO A 228 -9.18 -3.29 2.59
CA PRO A 228 -9.51 -4.43 3.43
C PRO A 228 -9.19 -4.18 4.91
N PRO A 229 -9.87 -4.90 5.84
CA PRO A 229 -9.64 -4.78 7.28
C PRO A 229 -8.19 -4.98 7.72
N ALA A 230 -7.43 -5.83 7.03
CA ALA A 230 -6.01 -6.09 7.34
C ALA A 230 -5.11 -4.85 7.18
N VAL A 231 -5.48 -3.88 6.34
CA VAL A 231 -4.75 -2.60 6.16
C VAL A 231 -5.02 -1.63 7.31
N ARG A 232 -6.18 -1.76 7.97
CA ARG A 232 -6.68 -0.90 9.05
C ARG A 232 -7.23 -1.72 10.22
N PRO A 233 -6.44 -2.60 10.83
CA PRO A 233 -6.91 -3.52 11.85
C PRO A 233 -7.41 -2.77 13.09
N SER A 234 -8.43 -3.32 13.77
CA SER A 234 -8.84 -2.88 15.08
C SER A 234 -8.09 -3.62 16.18
N VAL A 235 -7.71 -2.92 17.24
CA VAL A 235 -7.03 -3.50 18.40
C VAL A 235 -8.05 -3.70 19.51
N LYS A 236 -8.18 -4.94 19.99
CA LYS A 236 -9.03 -5.28 21.13
C LYS A 236 -8.22 -5.09 22.41
N HIS A 237 -8.68 -4.20 23.29
CA HIS A 237 -8.08 -3.98 24.61
C HIS A 237 -8.71 -4.92 25.63
N ASP A 238 -10.04 -4.93 25.68
CA ASP A 238 -10.85 -5.74 26.59
C ASP A 238 -12.00 -6.41 25.82
N ALA A 239 -12.80 -7.21 26.51
CA ALA A 239 -13.94 -7.91 25.92
C ALA A 239 -14.94 -6.96 25.22
N GLN A 240 -15.03 -5.71 25.66
CA GLN A 240 -15.99 -4.72 25.17
C GLN A 240 -15.33 -3.49 24.49
N GLN A 241 -14.03 -3.28 24.69
CA GLN A 241 -13.35 -2.09 24.21
C GLN A 241 -12.40 -2.41 23.06
N ARG A 242 -12.61 -1.74 21.91
CA ARG A 242 -11.76 -1.80 20.73
C ARG A 242 -11.27 -0.41 20.35
N SER A 243 -10.04 -0.32 19.90
CA SER A 243 -9.49 0.87 19.24
C SER A 243 -9.50 0.67 17.72
N GLU A 244 -10.15 1.59 17.03
CA GLU A 244 -10.21 1.59 15.58
C GLU A 244 -9.05 2.38 14.99
N ASP A 245 -8.66 2.02 13.77
CA ASP A 245 -7.62 2.71 13.02
C ASP A 245 -8.08 4.10 12.54
N ASP A 246 -7.14 5.02 12.38
CA ASP A 246 -7.41 6.40 11.91
C ASP A 246 -8.14 6.43 10.56
N ILE A 247 -7.78 5.55 9.61
CA ILE A 247 -8.49 5.45 8.32
C ILE A 247 -9.92 4.98 8.50
N THR A 248 -10.17 4.05 9.42
CA THR A 248 -11.54 3.59 9.75
C THR A 248 -12.39 4.75 10.24
N HIS A 249 -11.88 5.62 11.11
CA HIS A 249 -12.60 6.80 11.56
C HIS A 249 -12.94 7.77 10.43
N ILE A 250 -12.03 7.99 9.48
CA ILE A 250 -12.30 8.84 8.31
C ILE A 250 -13.40 8.22 7.44
N ILE A 251 -13.34 6.91 7.18
CA ILE A 251 -14.35 6.21 6.38
C ILE A 251 -15.73 6.24 7.08
N VAL A 252 -15.78 6.09 8.41
CA VAL A 252 -17.04 6.25 9.18
C VAL A 252 -17.67 7.63 8.92
N ASN A 253 -16.86 8.69 8.91
CA ASN A 253 -17.35 10.04 8.63
C ASN A 253 -17.84 10.17 7.17
N ILE A 254 -17.15 9.54 6.22
CA ILE A 254 -17.59 9.52 4.80
C ILE A 254 -18.96 8.84 4.69
N ILE A 255 -19.12 7.63 5.25
CA ILE A 255 -20.39 6.88 5.18
C ILE A 255 -21.51 7.65 5.86
N LYS A 256 -21.26 8.22 7.04
CA LYS A 256 -22.24 9.03 7.77
C LYS A 256 -22.72 10.22 6.94
N THR A 257 -21.77 10.98 6.37
CA THR A 257 -22.08 12.16 5.58
C THR A 257 -22.78 11.79 4.28
N ASN A 258 -22.35 10.69 3.64
CA ASN A 258 -22.97 10.19 2.40
C ASN A 258 -24.44 9.79 2.64
N LYS A 259 -24.72 9.10 3.74
CA LYS A 259 -26.09 8.71 4.10
C LYS A 259 -26.99 9.92 4.36
N ILE A 260 -26.51 10.92 5.11
CA ILE A 260 -27.26 12.16 5.34
C ILE A 260 -27.50 12.89 4.02
N LEU A 261 -26.49 12.96 3.14
CA LEU A 261 -26.64 13.58 1.83
C LEU A 261 -27.70 12.87 0.99
N GLN A 262 -27.70 11.54 0.97
CA GLN A 262 -28.69 10.73 0.27
C GLN A 262 -30.11 11.01 0.82
N GLU A 263 -30.29 10.98 2.14
CA GLU A 263 -31.57 11.31 2.78
C GLU A 263 -32.07 12.72 2.43
N ARG A 264 -31.17 13.72 2.34
CA ARG A 264 -31.52 15.10 1.94
C ARG A 264 -31.92 15.21 0.46
N ILE A 265 -31.29 14.43 -0.41
CA ILE A 265 -31.66 14.36 -1.83
C ILE A 265 -33.04 13.72 -1.98
N GLU A 266 -33.29 12.59 -1.30
CA GLU A 266 -34.58 11.88 -1.32
C GLU A 266 -35.74 12.75 -0.77
N GLN A 267 -35.45 13.56 0.25
CA GLN A 267 -36.43 14.54 0.83
C GLN A 267 -36.62 15.81 -0.01
N ASN A 268 -35.93 15.92 -1.16
CA ASN A 268 -35.95 17.13 -2.00
C ASN A 268 -35.66 18.42 -1.20
N SER A 269 -34.68 18.37 -0.29
CA SER A 269 -34.28 19.53 0.51
C SER A 269 -33.75 20.66 -0.37
N ALA A 270 -33.72 21.90 0.17
CA ALA A 270 -33.24 23.06 -0.55
C ALA A 270 -31.81 22.86 -1.09
N GLN A 271 -31.54 23.36 -2.32
CA GLN A 271 -30.27 23.09 -3.04
C GLN A 271 -29.05 23.51 -2.23
N HIS A 272 -29.09 24.62 -1.49
CA HIS A 272 -27.96 25.06 -0.67
C HIS A 272 -27.58 24.03 0.43
N ILE A 273 -28.59 23.37 1.05
CA ILE A 273 -28.38 22.33 2.06
C ILE A 273 -27.69 21.10 1.43
N ILE A 274 -28.17 20.70 0.24
CA ILE A 274 -27.58 19.60 -0.50
C ILE A 274 -26.12 19.92 -0.89
N ASP A 275 -25.83 21.14 -1.29
CA ASP A 275 -24.50 21.59 -1.67
C ASP A 275 -23.56 21.66 -0.46
N ASP A 276 -24.03 22.08 0.70
CA ASP A 276 -23.25 22.08 1.95
C ASP A 276 -22.85 20.65 2.38
N TRP A 277 -23.79 19.71 2.34
CA TRP A 277 -23.48 18.30 2.62
C TRP A 277 -22.56 17.67 1.56
N ALA A 278 -22.70 18.05 0.30
CA ALA A 278 -21.78 17.63 -0.75
C ALA A 278 -20.35 18.16 -0.53
N LEU A 279 -20.20 19.40 -0.04
CA LEU A 279 -18.90 19.96 0.36
C LEU A 279 -18.31 19.23 1.56
N MET A 280 -19.14 18.86 2.55
CA MET A 280 -18.68 18.04 3.68
C MET A 280 -18.23 16.65 3.22
N LEU A 281 -18.94 16.02 2.29
CA LEU A 281 -18.51 14.73 1.70
C LEU A 281 -17.19 14.89 0.95
N GLN A 282 -17.05 15.94 0.14
CA GLN A 282 -15.79 16.28 -0.54
C GLN A 282 -14.64 16.48 0.44
N TYR A 283 -14.89 17.12 1.57
CA TYR A 283 -13.91 17.33 2.63
C TYR A 283 -13.43 16.01 3.23
N TYR A 284 -14.33 15.10 3.62
CA TYR A 284 -13.91 13.82 4.22
C TYR A 284 -13.22 12.90 3.22
N VAL A 285 -13.65 12.85 1.96
CA VAL A 285 -12.95 12.08 0.92
C VAL A 285 -11.55 12.65 0.66
N ALA A 286 -11.40 13.97 0.67
CA ALA A 286 -10.10 14.61 0.53
C ALA A 286 -9.16 14.31 1.71
N THR A 287 -9.67 14.34 2.94
CA THR A 287 -8.88 14.06 4.16
C THR A 287 -8.46 12.61 4.28
N GLN A 288 -9.16 11.67 3.63
CA GLN A 288 -8.69 10.29 3.50
C GLN A 288 -7.37 10.19 2.74
N VAL A 289 -7.23 10.99 1.68
CA VAL A 289 -6.01 11.04 0.87
C VAL A 289 -4.92 11.87 1.55
N ASP A 290 -5.23 13.10 1.95
CA ASP A 290 -4.32 14.03 2.60
C ASP A 290 -5.05 14.85 3.68
N ASN A 291 -4.69 14.65 4.93
CA ASN A 291 -5.28 15.36 6.08
C ASN A 291 -4.50 16.62 6.49
N LYS A 292 -3.44 16.98 5.73
CA LYS A 292 -2.60 18.16 5.98
C LYS A 292 -2.64 19.15 4.83
N ILE A 293 -3.85 19.43 4.32
CA ILE A 293 -4.03 20.37 3.22
C ILE A 293 -3.88 21.80 3.76
N PRO A 294 -3.01 22.64 3.16
CA PRO A 294 -2.84 24.02 3.59
C PRO A 294 -4.15 24.80 3.53
N GLY A 295 -4.46 25.56 4.58
CA GLY A 295 -5.69 26.38 4.67
C GLY A 295 -6.98 25.61 5.00
N VAL A 296 -6.88 24.31 5.31
CA VAL A 296 -8.04 23.48 5.68
C VAL A 296 -7.77 22.85 7.04
N HIS A 297 -8.76 22.86 7.94
CA HIS A 297 -8.66 22.18 9.23
C HIS A 297 -8.52 20.68 9.02
N SER A 298 -7.58 20.05 9.75
CA SER A 298 -7.42 18.60 9.73
C SER A 298 -8.49 17.91 10.58
N VAL A 299 -8.96 16.75 10.12
CA VAL A 299 -9.80 15.87 10.94
C VAL A 299 -8.96 15.31 12.07
N ALA A 300 -9.42 15.50 13.31
CA ALA A 300 -8.70 15.11 14.51
C ALA A 300 -9.54 14.19 15.41
N GLN A 301 -8.86 13.43 16.27
CA GLN A 301 -9.49 12.71 17.37
C GLN A 301 -9.97 13.68 18.45
N ARG A 302 -10.78 13.21 19.40
CA ARG A 302 -11.22 14.01 20.55
C ARG A 302 -10.05 14.59 21.35
N SER A 303 -8.88 13.94 21.34
CA SER A 303 -7.64 14.40 21.97
C SER A 303 -6.95 15.56 21.24
N GLY A 304 -7.47 16.02 20.11
CA GLY A 304 -6.84 17.03 19.25
C GLY A 304 -5.76 16.48 18.30
N ARG A 305 -5.40 15.20 18.38
CA ARG A 305 -4.42 14.57 17.49
C ARG A 305 -5.02 14.42 16.09
N PRO A 306 -4.39 14.95 15.02
CA PRO A 306 -4.87 14.76 13.65
C PRO A 306 -4.82 13.28 13.25
N LEU A 307 -5.85 12.83 12.53
CA LEU A 307 -5.91 11.46 11.99
C LEU A 307 -4.88 11.30 10.86
N LYS A 308 -4.24 10.13 10.82
CA LYS A 308 -3.28 9.79 9.76
C LYS A 308 -4.00 9.40 8.48
N SER A 309 -3.77 10.15 7.41
CA SER A 309 -4.26 9.87 6.07
C SER A 309 -3.38 8.85 5.33
N VAL A 310 -3.80 8.43 4.12
CA VAL A 310 -3.03 7.54 3.24
C VAL A 310 -1.67 8.15 2.90
N LYS A 311 -1.61 9.45 2.58
CA LYS A 311 -0.37 10.18 2.30
C LYS A 311 0.63 10.10 3.46
N GLU A 312 0.16 10.25 4.68
CA GLU A 312 1.00 10.19 5.88
C GLU A 312 1.49 8.78 6.20
N ARG A 313 0.75 7.74 5.78
CA ARG A 313 1.21 6.35 5.87
C ARG A 313 2.33 6.02 4.90
N LEU A 314 2.36 6.67 3.74
CA LEU A 314 3.39 6.45 2.71
C LEU A 314 4.62 7.32 2.94
N ASN A 315 4.39 8.60 3.26
CA ASN A 315 5.43 9.60 3.44
C ASN A 315 6.05 9.59 4.83
N GLY A 316 7.23 10.18 4.90
CA GLY A 316 7.95 10.41 6.14
C GLY A 316 8.91 9.28 6.53
N LYS A 317 9.66 9.52 7.61
CA LYS A 317 10.71 8.62 8.11
C LYS A 317 10.16 7.25 8.56
N GLN A 318 8.94 7.25 9.08
CA GLN A 318 8.24 6.04 9.55
C GLN A 318 7.20 5.52 8.54
N GLY A 319 7.08 6.18 7.37
CA GLY A 319 6.17 5.76 6.31
C GLY A 319 6.63 4.48 5.61
N ARG A 320 5.74 3.92 4.78
CA ARG A 320 5.99 2.64 4.10
C ARG A 320 7.21 2.69 3.18
N VAL A 321 7.43 3.80 2.46
CA VAL A 321 8.55 3.92 1.54
C VAL A 321 9.89 3.87 2.29
N ARG A 322 10.12 4.78 3.24
CA ARG A 322 11.40 4.84 3.96
C ARG A 322 11.52 3.82 5.09
N GLY A 323 10.44 3.48 5.76
CA GLY A 323 10.45 2.64 6.96
C GLY A 323 10.30 1.14 6.71
N ASN A 324 9.73 0.73 5.55
CA ASN A 324 9.45 -0.68 5.27
C ASN A 324 9.97 -1.18 3.90
N LEU A 325 10.21 -0.29 2.92
CA LEU A 325 10.68 -0.68 1.58
C LEU A 325 12.17 -0.38 1.40
N MET A 326 12.61 0.85 1.60
CA MET A 326 14.03 1.22 1.49
C MET A 326 14.87 0.61 2.62
N GLY A 327 14.30 0.52 3.81
CA GLY A 327 14.87 -0.15 4.97
C GLY A 327 13.77 -0.87 5.73
N LYS A 328 14.05 -2.07 6.23
CA LYS A 328 13.10 -2.88 7.01
C LYS A 328 13.81 -3.65 8.11
N ARG A 329 13.05 -4.05 9.13
CA ARG A 329 13.55 -4.96 10.16
C ARG A 329 13.65 -6.36 9.59
N VAL A 330 14.66 -7.09 10.02
CA VAL A 330 14.96 -8.43 9.53
C VAL A 330 14.96 -9.43 10.68
N ASP A 331 14.56 -10.65 10.35
CA ASP A 331 14.63 -11.80 11.26
C ASP A 331 16.05 -12.40 11.26
N TYR A 332 16.30 -13.39 12.12
CA TYR A 332 17.56 -14.09 12.26
C TYR A 332 18.74 -13.15 12.57
N SER A 333 18.50 -12.17 13.40
CA SER A 333 19.50 -11.21 13.87
C SER A 333 19.63 -11.25 15.40
N ALA A 334 20.82 -10.97 15.91
CA ALA A 334 21.10 -10.85 17.33
C ALA A 334 21.94 -9.61 17.62
N ARG A 335 21.86 -9.13 18.85
CA ARG A 335 22.58 -7.97 19.35
C ARG A 335 23.17 -8.28 20.72
N SER A 336 24.47 -8.04 20.91
CA SER A 336 25.15 -8.18 22.18
C SER A 336 26.37 -7.27 22.24
N VAL A 337 26.96 -7.18 23.40
CA VAL A 337 28.22 -6.46 23.62
C VAL A 337 29.39 -7.25 23.02
N ILE A 338 30.43 -6.56 22.57
CA ILE A 338 31.67 -7.16 22.08
C ILE A 338 32.73 -7.15 23.18
N THR A 339 33.46 -8.22 23.27
CA THR A 339 34.68 -8.35 24.12
C THR A 339 35.85 -8.80 23.28
N ALA A 340 37.03 -8.31 23.61
CA ALA A 340 38.29 -8.74 22.98
C ALA A 340 38.70 -10.12 23.46
N ASP A 341 39.13 -10.99 22.52
CA ASP A 341 39.68 -12.31 22.84
C ASP A 341 40.88 -12.61 21.91
N PRO A 342 42.09 -12.72 22.46
CA PRO A 342 43.27 -12.97 21.66
C PRO A 342 43.34 -14.36 21.05
N SER A 343 42.54 -15.29 21.56
CA SER A 343 42.53 -16.70 21.09
C SER A 343 41.73 -16.94 19.81
N ILE A 344 40.99 -15.93 19.37
CA ILE A 344 40.13 -16.02 18.19
C ILE A 344 40.85 -15.42 16.98
N SER A 345 40.71 -16.05 15.81
CA SER A 345 41.24 -15.53 14.55
C SER A 345 40.53 -14.25 14.12
N ILE A 346 41.24 -13.38 13.37
CA ILE A 346 40.67 -12.17 12.77
C ILE A 346 39.45 -12.49 11.88
N ARG A 347 39.38 -13.69 11.28
CA ARG A 347 38.27 -14.13 10.43
C ARG A 347 37.09 -14.72 11.21
N GLU A 348 37.28 -15.00 12.49
CA GLU A 348 36.28 -15.67 13.34
C GLU A 348 35.54 -14.65 14.21
N LEU A 349 34.28 -14.95 14.48
CA LEU A 349 33.44 -14.25 15.46
C LEU A 349 32.98 -15.25 16.52
N GLY A 350 33.35 -15.04 17.77
CA GLY A 350 32.86 -15.81 18.90
C GLY A 350 31.41 -15.47 19.22
N ILE A 351 30.52 -16.45 19.06
CA ILE A 351 29.07 -16.31 19.25
C ILE A 351 28.67 -17.09 20.50
N PRO A 352 27.93 -16.45 21.44
CA PRO A 352 27.39 -17.12 22.60
C PRO A 352 26.48 -18.29 22.25
N LEU A 353 26.56 -19.39 22.99
CA LEU A 353 25.75 -20.59 22.78
C LEU A 353 24.25 -20.31 22.75
N LYS A 354 23.73 -19.44 23.62
CA LYS A 354 22.30 -19.03 23.64
C LYS A 354 21.86 -18.41 22.34
N ILE A 355 22.70 -17.58 21.70
CA ILE A 355 22.42 -16.97 20.41
C ILE A 355 22.46 -18.01 19.30
N ALA A 356 23.47 -18.91 19.33
CA ALA A 356 23.62 -19.98 18.35
C ALA A 356 22.46 -20.98 18.34
N GLN A 357 21.85 -21.25 19.50
CA GLN A 357 20.65 -22.09 19.62
C GLN A 357 19.37 -21.37 19.13
N ASN A 358 19.32 -20.05 19.22
CA ASN A 358 18.13 -19.28 18.84
C ASN A 358 18.13 -18.90 17.37
N ILE A 359 19.26 -18.45 16.82
CA ILE A 359 19.42 -18.17 15.40
C ILE A 359 19.68 -19.46 14.65
N THR A 360 18.78 -19.81 13.73
CA THR A 360 18.84 -21.07 13.00
C THR A 360 19.20 -20.85 11.54
N LYS A 361 19.85 -21.83 10.95
CA LYS A 361 20.15 -21.88 9.51
C LYS A 361 19.26 -22.91 8.83
N PRO A 362 18.45 -22.53 7.84
CA PRO A 362 17.64 -23.48 7.07
C PRO A 362 18.53 -24.32 6.17
N ILE A 363 18.35 -25.63 6.20
CA ILE A 363 18.99 -26.59 5.29
C ILE A 363 17.94 -27.49 4.67
N THR A 364 17.95 -27.58 3.34
CA THR A 364 17.09 -28.49 2.60
C THR A 364 17.60 -29.91 2.72
N VAL A 365 16.69 -30.83 3.01
CA VAL A 365 16.98 -32.27 3.12
C VAL A 365 17.21 -32.85 1.73
N ASN A 366 18.31 -33.60 1.60
CA ASN A 366 18.65 -34.44 0.44
C ASN A 366 19.19 -35.79 0.92
N ASP A 367 19.44 -36.72 0.00
CA ASP A 367 19.87 -38.07 0.36
C ASP A 367 21.25 -38.09 1.08
N TYR A 368 22.12 -37.12 0.82
CA TYR A 368 23.45 -37.05 1.41
C TYR A 368 23.47 -36.52 2.85
N ASN A 369 22.53 -35.65 3.21
CA ASN A 369 22.51 -34.98 4.51
C ASN A 369 21.40 -35.47 5.46
N LYS A 370 20.56 -36.39 5.00
CA LYS A 370 19.36 -36.84 5.72
C LYS A 370 19.68 -37.42 7.09
N ASP A 371 20.66 -38.35 7.16
CA ASP A 371 21.04 -39.01 8.42
C ASP A 371 21.65 -38.01 9.41
N TYR A 372 22.50 -37.12 8.90
CA TYR A 372 23.07 -36.06 9.71
C TYR A 372 21.99 -35.11 10.27
N LEU A 373 21.03 -34.67 9.44
CA LEU A 373 19.95 -33.81 9.90
C LEU A 373 19.01 -34.54 10.87
N MET A 374 18.85 -35.85 10.72
CA MET A 374 18.05 -36.63 11.66
C MET A 374 18.73 -36.71 13.05
N THR A 375 20.06 -36.76 13.13
CA THR A 375 20.75 -36.67 14.42
C THR A 375 20.56 -35.31 15.09
N LEU A 376 20.52 -34.20 14.32
CA LEU A 376 20.27 -32.89 14.85
C LEU A 376 18.81 -32.72 15.35
N ILE A 377 17.83 -33.30 14.66
CA ILE A 377 16.45 -33.36 15.11
C ILE A 377 16.32 -34.15 16.40
N THR A 378 17.04 -35.28 16.51
CA THR A 378 17.05 -36.11 17.72
C THR A 378 17.63 -35.38 18.94
N ASN A 379 18.63 -34.53 18.73
CA ASN A 379 19.18 -33.67 19.78
C ASN A 379 18.17 -32.60 20.23
N GLY A 380 17.25 -32.19 19.36
CA GLY A 380 16.21 -31.22 19.66
C GLY A 380 16.70 -29.77 19.79
N PRO A 381 15.83 -28.86 20.29
CA PRO A 381 16.14 -27.44 20.38
C PRO A 381 17.03 -27.05 21.57
N ASP A 382 17.07 -27.86 22.63
CA ASP A 382 17.71 -27.47 23.88
C ASP A 382 19.19 -27.94 23.94
N LYS A 383 19.54 -28.95 23.15
CA LYS A 383 20.91 -29.48 23.09
C LYS A 383 21.63 -29.00 21.83
N TRP A 384 22.82 -28.41 22.00
CA TRP A 384 23.68 -28.02 20.87
C TRP A 384 24.72 -29.13 20.55
N PRO A 385 24.95 -29.48 19.29
CA PRO A 385 24.28 -29.09 18.08
C PRO A 385 22.89 -29.75 17.92
N GLY A 386 21.89 -28.99 17.50
CA GLY A 386 20.53 -29.46 17.35
C GLY A 386 19.74 -28.71 16.29
N ALA A 387 18.42 -28.90 16.30
CA ALA A 387 17.48 -28.19 15.39
C ALA A 387 16.26 -27.66 16.16
N LYS A 388 15.66 -26.57 15.65
CA LYS A 388 14.54 -25.88 16.31
C LYS A 388 13.21 -26.19 15.65
N THR A 389 13.16 -26.16 14.31
CA THR A 389 11.93 -26.36 13.54
C THR A 389 12.21 -27.17 12.28
N LEU A 390 11.18 -27.90 11.85
CA LEU A 390 11.13 -28.63 10.59
C LEU A 390 9.98 -28.07 9.76
N VAL A 391 10.27 -27.67 8.54
CA VAL A 391 9.26 -27.27 7.56
C VAL A 391 9.17 -28.38 6.52
N LYS A 392 8.04 -29.05 6.46
CA LYS A 392 7.77 -30.09 5.47
C LYS A 392 7.56 -29.47 4.08
N ARG A 393 7.78 -30.27 3.05
CA ARG A 393 7.50 -29.89 1.66
C ARG A 393 6.04 -29.46 1.45
N SER A 394 5.09 -29.94 2.27
CA SER A 394 3.69 -29.50 2.28
C SER A 394 3.47 -28.07 2.80
N GLY A 395 4.50 -27.40 3.34
CA GLY A 395 4.39 -26.11 4.01
C GLY A 395 4.07 -26.19 5.50
N GLU A 396 3.82 -27.38 6.04
CA GLU A 396 3.56 -27.60 7.46
C GLU A 396 4.85 -27.34 8.27
N THR A 397 4.77 -26.47 9.28
CA THR A 397 5.90 -26.14 10.17
C THR A 397 5.74 -26.86 11.51
N ILE A 398 6.68 -27.71 11.85
CA ILE A 398 6.71 -28.47 13.10
C ILE A 398 7.77 -27.87 14.01
N THR A 399 7.36 -27.44 15.20
CA THR A 399 8.29 -26.97 16.25
C THR A 399 8.76 -28.17 17.07
N LEU A 400 10.07 -28.47 17.02
CA LEU A 400 10.62 -29.68 17.62
C LEU A 400 10.52 -29.73 19.17
N ARG A 401 10.32 -28.59 19.82
CA ARG A 401 10.11 -28.53 21.28
C ARG A 401 8.87 -29.29 21.76
N TYR A 402 7.83 -29.33 20.93
CA TYR A 402 6.53 -29.92 21.29
C TYR A 402 6.21 -31.18 20.47
N ALA A 403 7.07 -31.53 19.53
CA ALA A 403 6.85 -32.64 18.63
C ALA A 403 7.39 -33.96 19.22
N ASN A 404 6.71 -35.06 18.91
CA ASN A 404 7.24 -36.36 19.21
C ASN A 404 8.31 -36.74 18.15
N ILE A 405 9.56 -36.65 18.53
CA ILE A 405 10.70 -36.85 17.62
C ILE A 405 10.68 -38.23 16.95
N LYS A 406 10.15 -39.26 17.64
CA LYS A 406 10.07 -40.63 17.13
C LYS A 406 9.14 -40.80 15.92
N THR A 407 8.19 -39.88 15.74
CA THR A 407 7.21 -39.92 14.62
C THR A 407 7.65 -39.09 13.42
N ILE A 408 8.79 -38.41 13.51
CA ILE A 408 9.31 -37.53 12.46
C ILE A 408 10.09 -38.33 11.45
N HIS A 409 9.65 -38.32 10.21
CA HIS A 409 10.36 -38.87 9.06
C HIS A 409 10.70 -37.77 8.10
N LEU A 410 12.00 -37.60 7.78
CA LEU A 410 12.48 -36.63 6.81
C LEU A 410 12.26 -37.14 5.38
N GLN A 411 11.79 -36.27 4.53
CA GLN A 411 11.64 -36.46 3.09
C GLN A 411 12.52 -35.47 2.33
N ASN A 412 12.96 -35.85 1.14
CA ASN A 412 13.71 -34.94 0.28
C ASN A 412 12.89 -33.71 -0.08
N GLY A 413 13.49 -32.53 0.13
CA GLY A 413 12.81 -31.25 -0.05
C GLY A 413 12.21 -30.65 1.22
N ASP A 414 12.21 -31.36 2.34
CA ASP A 414 11.93 -30.75 3.66
C ASP A 414 13.03 -29.76 4.03
N VAL A 415 12.73 -28.79 4.88
CA VAL A 415 13.71 -27.80 5.35
C VAL A 415 13.87 -27.90 6.86
N VAL A 416 15.06 -28.23 7.32
CA VAL A 416 15.42 -28.29 8.74
C VAL A 416 16.12 -27.00 9.16
N HIS A 417 15.59 -26.32 10.16
CA HIS A 417 16.20 -25.15 10.78
C HIS A 417 17.15 -25.62 11.90
N ARG A 418 18.42 -25.88 11.53
CA ARG A 418 19.45 -26.28 12.50
C ARG A 418 20.02 -25.10 13.26
N HIS A 419 20.61 -25.36 14.42
CA HIS A 419 21.39 -24.39 15.15
C HIS A 419 22.58 -23.89 14.33
N MET A 420 23.10 -22.72 14.67
CA MET A 420 24.33 -22.20 14.12
C MET A 420 25.52 -23.08 14.60
N MET A 421 26.47 -23.32 13.70
CA MET A 421 27.64 -24.17 13.96
C MET A 421 28.92 -23.41 13.65
N ASP A 422 30.03 -23.97 14.14
CA ASP A 422 31.36 -23.47 13.81
C ASP A 422 31.59 -23.49 12.30
N GLY A 423 32.18 -22.42 11.77
CA GLY A 423 32.43 -22.25 10.34
C GLY A 423 31.25 -21.70 9.53
N ASP A 424 30.07 -21.49 10.13
CA ASP A 424 28.98 -20.80 9.42
C ASP A 424 29.35 -19.34 9.16
N ALA A 425 29.10 -18.84 7.93
CA ALA A 425 29.32 -17.47 7.59
C ALA A 425 28.20 -16.58 8.18
N VAL A 426 28.60 -15.52 8.85
CA VAL A 426 27.71 -14.54 9.48
C VAL A 426 28.11 -13.14 9.08
N LEU A 427 27.10 -12.30 8.82
CA LEU A 427 27.32 -10.89 8.58
C LEU A 427 27.34 -10.14 9.92
N PHE A 428 28.42 -9.48 10.17
CA PHE A 428 28.68 -8.70 11.36
C PHE A 428 28.60 -7.22 11.04
N ASN A 429 27.78 -6.47 11.77
CA ASN A 429 27.57 -5.04 11.56
C ASN A 429 27.74 -4.26 12.85
N ARG A 430 28.45 -3.14 12.77
CA ARG A 430 28.51 -2.13 13.83
C ARG A 430 27.66 -0.92 13.44
N GLN A 431 26.78 -0.46 14.32
CA GLN A 431 26.01 0.76 14.15
C GLN A 431 26.75 1.98 14.78
N PRO A 432 26.78 3.16 14.14
CA PRO A 432 26.16 3.50 12.83
C PRO A 432 26.96 2.92 11.65
N THR A 433 26.25 2.42 10.64
CA THR A 433 26.83 1.86 9.41
C THR A 433 27.14 2.99 8.42
N LEU A 434 28.29 3.66 8.59
CA LEU A 434 28.70 4.81 7.76
C LEU A 434 29.50 4.40 6.52
N HIS A 435 30.18 3.25 6.58
CA HIS A 435 31.05 2.74 5.52
C HIS A 435 30.78 1.28 5.25
N ARG A 436 31.12 0.81 4.04
CA ARG A 436 31.04 -0.62 3.69
C ARG A 436 31.84 -1.53 4.65
N MET A 437 32.91 -1.02 5.25
CA MET A 437 33.74 -1.74 6.22
C MET A 437 33.05 -1.92 7.59
N SER A 438 31.97 -1.22 7.86
CA SER A 438 31.16 -1.40 9.07
C SER A 438 30.30 -2.69 9.04
N MET A 439 30.26 -3.35 7.88
CA MET A 439 29.54 -4.61 7.68
C MET A 439 30.49 -5.60 7.02
N MET A 440 30.91 -6.63 7.75
CA MET A 440 31.88 -7.63 7.29
C MET A 440 31.35 -9.04 7.54
N CYS A 441 31.88 -10.00 6.77
CA CYS A 441 31.57 -11.40 6.93
C CYS A 441 32.65 -12.07 7.81
N HIS A 442 32.22 -12.76 8.86
CA HIS A 442 33.05 -13.55 9.72
C HIS A 442 32.56 -15.02 9.75
N LEU A 443 33.43 -15.92 10.14
CA LEU A 443 33.09 -17.32 10.40
C LEU A 443 32.69 -17.48 11.87
N ALA A 444 31.54 -18.08 12.11
CA ALA A 444 31.06 -18.33 13.46
C ALA A 444 31.98 -19.30 14.23
N LYS A 445 32.27 -18.98 15.47
CA LYS A 445 32.90 -19.88 16.45
C LYS A 445 32.03 -19.87 17.70
N ILE A 446 31.45 -21.01 18.04
CA ILE A 446 30.49 -21.08 19.12
C ILE A 446 31.19 -21.13 20.47
N MET A 447 30.89 -20.15 21.31
CA MET A 447 31.45 -20.04 22.66
C MET A 447 30.53 -20.68 23.67
N LYS A 448 31.01 -21.71 24.38
CA LYS A 448 30.21 -22.42 25.40
C LYS A 448 30.04 -21.63 26.69
N VAL A 449 30.89 -20.62 26.91
CA VAL A 449 30.94 -19.82 28.14
C VAL A 449 30.87 -18.31 27.77
N GLY A 450 30.02 -17.58 28.47
CA GLY A 450 29.82 -16.14 28.29
C GLY A 450 28.63 -15.79 27.37
N ASP A 451 28.13 -14.55 27.52
CA ASP A 451 26.96 -14.05 26.82
C ASP A 451 27.32 -12.89 25.84
N THR A 452 28.62 -12.63 25.63
CA THR A 452 29.12 -11.55 24.78
C THR A 452 29.70 -12.07 23.47
N PHE A 453 29.64 -11.28 22.41
CA PHE A 453 30.40 -11.58 21.20
C PHE A 453 31.88 -11.40 21.44
N ARG A 454 32.69 -12.28 20.92
CA ARG A 454 34.14 -12.21 21.03
C ARG A 454 34.81 -12.01 19.68
N MET A 455 35.73 -11.08 19.64
CA MET A 455 36.50 -10.76 18.44
C MET A 455 37.99 -10.68 18.77
N ASN A 456 38.82 -10.84 17.73
CA ASN A 456 40.26 -10.64 17.89
C ASN A 456 40.58 -9.23 18.38
N VAL A 457 41.61 -9.09 19.18
CA VAL A 457 42.08 -7.79 19.73
C VAL A 457 42.35 -6.76 18.63
N ALA A 458 42.88 -7.22 17.49
CA ALA A 458 43.14 -6.33 16.34
C ALA A 458 41.86 -5.68 15.79
N ASP A 459 40.76 -6.44 15.76
CA ASP A 459 39.45 -5.92 15.26
C ASP A 459 38.73 -5.07 16.28
N THR A 460 38.96 -5.31 17.58
CA THR A 460 38.31 -4.54 18.65
C THR A 460 39.05 -3.26 19.01
N LYS A 461 40.35 -3.14 18.68
CA LYS A 461 41.20 -1.99 19.04
C LYS A 461 40.61 -0.62 18.65
N PRO A 462 39.96 -0.42 17.50
CA PRO A 462 39.36 0.84 17.14
C PRO A 462 38.10 1.19 17.92
N TYR A 463 37.56 0.28 18.72
CA TYR A 463 36.25 0.42 19.37
C TYR A 463 36.41 0.53 20.89
N ASN A 464 35.69 1.51 21.50
CA ASN A 464 35.56 1.61 22.94
C ASN A 464 34.51 0.62 23.44
N ALA A 465 34.74 -0.01 24.61
CA ALA A 465 33.90 -1.06 25.17
C ALA A 465 32.41 -0.65 25.38
N ASP A 466 32.14 0.64 25.60
CA ASP A 466 30.80 1.14 25.88
C ASP A 466 29.93 1.37 24.64
N GLN A 467 30.46 1.21 23.43
CA GLN A 467 29.79 1.65 22.18
C GLN A 467 29.29 0.54 21.26
N ILE A 468 29.38 -0.75 21.64
CA ILE A 468 29.30 -1.78 20.61
C ILE A 468 28.12 -2.71 20.81
N PHE A 469 27.06 -2.39 20.09
CA PHE A 469 25.98 -3.29 19.81
C PHE A 469 26.14 -3.82 18.39
N VAL A 470 26.16 -5.13 18.22
CA VAL A 470 26.37 -5.76 16.94
C VAL A 470 25.16 -6.59 16.56
N THR A 471 24.75 -6.44 15.32
CA THR A 471 23.70 -7.23 14.72
C THR A 471 24.34 -8.30 13.84
N ILE A 472 24.03 -9.57 14.06
CA ILE A 472 24.42 -10.68 13.21
C ILE A 472 23.23 -10.96 12.27
N TYR A 473 23.51 -11.02 10.98
CA TYR A 473 22.53 -11.42 9.97
C TYR A 473 22.84 -12.85 9.51
N GLY A 474 21.89 -13.76 9.65
CA GLY A 474 21.98 -15.09 9.06
C GLY A 474 21.78 -15.04 7.53
N ASN A 475 22.18 -16.09 6.83
CA ASN A 475 22.25 -16.20 5.35
C ASN A 475 20.96 -15.86 4.55
N LYS A 476 19.84 -15.57 5.17
CA LYS A 476 18.56 -15.36 4.45
C LYS A 476 18.45 -14.01 3.73
N ILE A 477 19.35 -13.05 4.01
CA ILE A 477 19.30 -11.71 3.38
C ILE A 477 19.93 -11.70 1.99
N ILE A 478 20.83 -12.65 1.70
CA ILE A 478 21.59 -12.69 0.44
C ILE A 478 20.82 -13.39 -0.70
N SER A 479 19.77 -14.15 -0.39
CA SER A 479 19.04 -14.95 -1.39
C SER A 479 17.79 -14.29 -2.00
N ASN A 480 17.48 -13.04 -1.62
CA ASN A 480 16.29 -12.31 -2.08
C ASN A 480 16.63 -10.95 -2.75
N GLN A 481 17.76 -10.84 -3.42
CA GLN A 481 18.02 -9.80 -4.42
C GLN A 481 17.94 -10.38 -5.82
#